data_a1d1bf41ecce99a57f7cc27bcc56dfd1
#
_entry.id   a1d1bf41ecce99a57f7cc27bcc56dfd1
#
_cell.length_a   1.000
_cell.length_b   1.000
_cell.length_c   1.000
_cell.angle_alpha   90.00
_cell.angle_beta   90.00
_cell.angle_gamma   90.00
#
_symmetry.space_group_name_H-M   'P 1'
#
loop_
_entity.id
_entity.type
_entity.pdbx_description
1 polymer ?
#
loop_
_entity_poly.entity_id
_entity_poly.type
_entity_poly.pdbx_seq_one_letter_code
_entity_poly.pdbx_strand_id
1 'polypeptide(L)'
;NNFSAEHMNLWATTKSNGKGWQRNVTSDGYAFTALGYLSSWQGGIEQSDYDTLAEKYTPDKDLSAFVNYGATAIKYLDDCTQEEIKQEIMDNGSIYAAYSHSPYYENNDRTAYFCPQGSPKSTGHAIAIVGWDDNYSKENFKAINGVLPENDGAWLVKNSWGDYNTLNGYFWLSYEDSYLFSSTFKYNFAVEDVTEITDDVKLMQNEIYGATYEFNYINDDSVTYLNLFNFSEGYNKLDSVMFETTAKNSD
;
A
#
# COMPACT_ATOMS: atom_id res chain seq x y z
N ASN A 1 -5.56 1.69 15.62
CA ASN A 1 -6.42 2.67 14.96
C ASN A 1 -6.93 2.10 13.65
N ASN A 2 -8.15 2.42 13.27
CA ASN A 2 -8.75 2.00 12.03
C ASN A 2 -8.96 3.23 11.16
N PHE A 3 -8.17 3.36 10.09
CA PHE A 3 -8.26 4.49 9.17
C PHE A 3 -9.36 4.28 8.12
N SER A 4 -9.97 5.38 7.68
CA SER A 4 -11.06 5.36 6.71
C SER A 4 -10.57 5.12 5.28
N ALA A 5 -10.85 3.93 4.76
CA ALA A 5 -10.63 3.61 3.34
C ALA A 5 -11.58 4.41 2.43
N GLU A 6 -12.76 4.76 2.92
CA GLU A 6 -13.73 5.57 2.17
C GLU A 6 -13.21 7.00 1.95
N HIS A 7 -12.60 7.62 2.96
CA HIS A 7 -11.97 8.92 2.79
C HIS A 7 -10.86 8.88 1.73
N MET A 8 -9.98 7.87 1.76
CA MET A 8 -8.95 7.70 0.74
C MET A 8 -9.55 7.55 -0.67
N ASN A 9 -10.61 6.76 -0.80
CA ASN A 9 -11.30 6.58 -2.09
C ASN A 9 -11.91 7.88 -2.61
N LEU A 10 -12.55 8.66 -1.75
CA LEU A 10 -13.14 9.95 -2.11
C LEU A 10 -12.07 10.99 -2.48
N TRP A 11 -10.99 11.06 -1.70
CA TRP A 11 -9.86 11.94 -1.99
C TRP A 11 -9.24 11.67 -3.37
N ALA A 12 -9.15 10.41 -3.75
CA ALA A 12 -8.58 9.99 -5.02
C ALA A 12 -9.44 10.30 -6.26
N THR A 13 -10.63 10.90 -6.09
CA THR A 13 -11.50 11.28 -7.23
C THR A 13 -11.30 12.73 -7.64
N THR A 14 -11.50 13.07 -8.92
CA THR A 14 -11.33 14.41 -9.49
C THR A 14 -12.19 15.50 -8.89
N LYS A 15 -13.22 15.13 -8.14
CA LYS A 15 -14.15 16.08 -7.52
C LYS A 15 -13.73 16.53 -6.13
N SER A 16 -12.69 15.95 -5.60
CA SER A 16 -12.16 16.31 -4.27
C SER A 16 -11.18 17.46 -4.41
N ASN A 17 -11.65 18.69 -4.28
CA ASN A 17 -10.84 19.94 -4.26
C ASN A 17 -9.88 20.10 -5.46
N GLY A 18 -10.16 19.50 -6.61
CA GLY A 18 -9.29 19.49 -7.77
C GLY A 18 -7.99 18.68 -7.61
N LYS A 19 -7.87 17.90 -6.56
CA LYS A 19 -6.69 17.13 -6.16
C LYS A 19 -6.91 15.63 -6.30
N GLY A 20 -7.65 15.07 -7.06
CA GLY A 20 -7.81 13.63 -7.26
C GLY A 20 -7.46 13.23 -8.68
N TRP A 21 -7.40 11.93 -8.93
CA TRP A 21 -7.32 11.39 -10.29
C TRP A 21 -8.66 11.40 -10.98
N GLN A 22 -8.64 11.36 -12.31
CA GLN A 22 -9.85 11.28 -13.12
C GLN A 22 -10.44 9.86 -13.03
N ARG A 23 -11.11 9.57 -11.91
CA ARG A 23 -11.79 8.30 -11.62
C ARG A 23 -13.10 8.55 -10.88
N ASN A 24 -13.96 7.53 -10.85
CA ASN A 24 -15.17 7.50 -10.04
C ASN A 24 -14.90 6.78 -8.70
N VAL A 25 -15.72 7.02 -7.71
CA VAL A 25 -15.68 6.31 -6.42
C VAL A 25 -15.90 4.79 -6.53
N THR A 26 -16.52 4.35 -7.62
CA THR A 26 -16.72 2.92 -7.94
C THR A 26 -15.64 2.32 -8.83
N SER A 27 -14.64 3.11 -9.21
CA SER A 27 -13.51 2.62 -9.99
C SER A 27 -12.51 1.89 -9.10
N ASP A 28 -11.82 0.91 -9.68
CA ASP A 28 -10.73 0.20 -8.98
C ASP A 28 -9.63 1.18 -8.56
N GLY A 29 -8.97 0.88 -7.43
CA GLY A 29 -7.79 1.59 -6.94
C GLY A 29 -6.50 0.94 -7.43
N TYR A 30 -5.41 1.67 -7.27
CA TYR A 30 -4.05 1.22 -7.54
C TYR A 30 -3.15 1.55 -6.34
N ALA A 31 -1.98 0.93 -6.24
CA ALA A 31 -1.00 1.25 -5.21
C ALA A 31 -0.70 2.75 -5.12
N PHE A 32 -0.58 3.42 -6.27
CA PHE A 32 -0.37 4.88 -6.34
C PHE A 32 -1.47 5.70 -5.67
N THR A 33 -2.70 5.21 -5.60
CA THR A 33 -3.78 5.89 -4.87
C THR A 33 -3.44 5.99 -3.38
N ALA A 34 -3.00 4.87 -2.80
CA ALA A 34 -2.61 4.83 -1.39
C ALA A 34 -1.30 5.60 -1.15
N LEU A 35 -0.30 5.41 -2.02
CA LEU A 35 0.98 6.10 -1.92
C LEU A 35 0.81 7.62 -1.99
N GLY A 36 0.09 8.13 -2.99
CA GLY A 36 -0.17 9.56 -3.13
C GLY A 36 -0.95 10.14 -1.94
N TYR A 37 -1.93 9.40 -1.43
CA TYR A 37 -2.71 9.81 -0.27
C TYR A 37 -1.87 9.89 1.00
N LEU A 38 -1.04 8.90 1.26
CA LEU A 38 -0.19 8.84 2.45
C LEU A 38 0.97 9.85 2.38
N SER A 39 1.68 9.90 1.25
CA SER A 39 2.85 10.77 1.07
C SER A 39 2.49 12.24 0.97
N SER A 40 1.27 12.57 0.56
CA SER A 40 0.79 13.97 0.48
C SER A 40 0.16 14.49 1.77
N TRP A 41 0.14 13.68 2.83
CA TRP A 41 -0.50 14.00 4.11
C TRP A 41 -1.96 14.43 3.97
N GLN A 42 -2.67 13.81 3.03
CA GLN A 42 -4.10 14.07 2.81
C GLN A 42 -4.98 13.09 3.61
N GLY A 43 -4.37 12.18 4.36
CA GLY A 43 -5.02 11.17 5.19
C GLY A 43 -3.98 10.51 6.12
N GLY A 44 -4.37 9.57 6.77
CA GLY A 44 -4.98 8.81 7.69
C GLY A 44 -6.00 9.51 8.62
N ILE A 45 -7.22 9.60 8.19
CA ILE A 45 -8.31 10.00 9.08
C ILE A 45 -8.82 8.74 9.78
N GLU A 46 -8.99 8.78 11.09
CA GLU A 46 -9.59 7.68 11.83
C GLU A 46 -11.05 7.45 11.39
N GLN A 47 -11.47 6.19 11.31
CA GLN A 47 -12.83 5.87 10.89
C GLN A 47 -13.89 6.51 11.80
N SER A 48 -13.63 6.56 13.11
CA SER A 48 -14.51 7.19 14.09
C SER A 48 -14.71 8.69 13.83
N ASP A 49 -13.64 9.38 13.42
CA ASP A 49 -13.71 10.79 13.08
C ASP A 49 -14.44 10.98 11.75
N TYR A 50 -14.12 10.14 10.78
CA TYR A 50 -14.81 10.15 9.49
C TYR A 50 -16.31 9.90 9.62
N ASP A 51 -16.74 8.95 10.44
CA ASP A 51 -18.16 8.64 10.68
C ASP A 51 -18.93 9.83 11.26
N THR A 52 -18.29 10.62 12.11
CA THR A 52 -18.90 11.85 12.64
C THR A 52 -19.04 12.95 11.59
N LEU A 53 -18.22 12.90 10.55
CA LEU A 53 -18.19 13.86 9.44
C LEU A 53 -19.05 13.44 8.25
N ALA A 54 -19.34 12.13 8.12
CA ALA A 54 -20.01 11.56 6.95
C ALA A 54 -21.37 12.21 6.68
N GLU A 55 -22.14 12.57 7.70
CA GLU A 55 -23.41 13.29 7.56
C GLU A 55 -23.26 14.72 6.99
N LYS A 56 -22.05 15.27 7.05
CA LYS A 56 -21.74 16.63 6.58
C LYS A 56 -20.78 16.66 5.41
N TYR A 57 -20.34 15.48 4.94
CA TYR A 57 -19.33 15.36 3.90
C TYR A 57 -19.93 15.61 2.53
N THR A 58 -19.43 16.66 1.89
CA THR A 58 -19.55 16.83 0.44
C THR A 58 -18.14 16.66 -0.16
N PRO A 59 -17.99 16.10 -1.37
CA PRO A 59 -16.68 15.91 -2.02
C PRO A 59 -15.81 17.17 -2.10
N ASP A 60 -16.42 18.33 -1.94
CA ASP A 60 -15.75 19.65 -2.03
C ASP A 60 -15.25 20.15 -0.67
N LYS A 61 -15.44 19.39 0.42
CA LYS A 61 -15.06 19.82 1.75
C LYS A 61 -13.61 19.47 2.05
N ASP A 62 -12.84 20.44 2.47
CA ASP A 62 -11.47 20.24 2.95
C ASP A 62 -11.50 19.52 4.31
N LEU A 63 -10.98 18.30 4.34
CA LEU A 63 -10.87 17.47 5.54
C LEU A 63 -9.44 17.44 6.11
N SER A 64 -8.55 18.29 5.62
CA SER A 64 -7.15 18.34 6.07
C SER A 64 -7.00 18.60 7.56
N ALA A 65 -7.96 19.31 8.19
CA ALA A 65 -7.99 19.58 9.62
C ALA A 65 -8.20 18.31 10.50
N PHE A 66 -8.57 17.18 9.91
CA PHE A 66 -8.79 15.91 10.62
C PHE A 66 -7.68 14.87 10.35
N VAL A 67 -6.65 15.26 9.61
CA VAL A 67 -5.49 14.41 9.35
C VAL A 67 -4.52 14.56 10.50
N ASN A 68 -4.36 13.51 11.28
CA ASN A 68 -3.54 13.53 12.49
C ASN A 68 -2.12 13.03 12.25
N TYR A 69 -1.91 12.22 11.21
CA TYR A 69 -0.62 11.59 10.92
C TYR A 69 -0.27 11.68 9.44
N GLY A 70 1.00 11.89 9.14
CA GLY A 70 1.57 11.87 7.80
C GLY A 70 2.70 10.87 7.68
N ALA A 71 2.78 10.14 6.57
CA ALA A 71 3.92 9.28 6.29
C ALA A 71 5.15 10.11 5.98
N THR A 72 6.27 9.81 6.64
CA THR A 72 7.57 10.46 6.47
C THR A 72 8.60 9.56 5.82
N ALA A 73 8.37 8.24 5.83
CA ALA A 73 9.15 7.28 5.08
C ALA A 73 8.27 6.15 4.54
N ILE A 74 8.46 5.82 3.27
CA ILE A 74 7.80 4.70 2.58
C ILE A 74 8.88 3.95 1.80
N LYS A 75 8.92 2.62 1.97
CA LYS A 75 9.87 1.74 1.29
C LYS A 75 9.16 0.83 0.31
N TYR A 76 9.65 0.78 -0.92
CA TYR A 76 9.21 -0.20 -1.92
C TYR A 76 9.86 -1.57 -1.69
N LEU A 77 9.09 -2.63 -1.89
CA LEU A 77 9.47 -4.00 -1.57
C LEU A 77 9.53 -4.93 -2.80
N ASP A 78 9.36 -4.40 -4.01
CA ASP A 78 9.25 -5.21 -5.23
C ASP A 78 10.50 -6.05 -5.54
N ASP A 79 11.68 -5.56 -5.12
CA ASP A 79 12.95 -6.24 -5.33
C ASP A 79 13.54 -6.85 -4.04
N CYS A 80 12.77 -6.87 -2.97
CA CYS A 80 13.20 -7.42 -1.68
C CYS A 80 13.15 -8.94 -1.69
N THR A 81 14.08 -9.54 -0.98
CA THR A 81 14.06 -10.96 -0.65
C THR A 81 12.98 -11.27 0.36
N GLN A 82 12.59 -12.54 0.48
CA GLN A 82 11.63 -12.97 1.47
C GLN A 82 12.06 -12.61 2.91
N GLU A 83 13.34 -12.71 3.23
CA GLU A 83 13.87 -12.37 4.56
C GLU A 83 13.81 -10.86 4.82
N GLU A 84 14.09 -10.02 3.81
CA GLU A 84 13.92 -8.56 3.93
C GLU A 84 12.46 -8.18 4.15
N ILE A 85 11.52 -8.84 3.48
CA ILE A 85 10.08 -8.64 3.68
C ILE A 85 9.65 -9.04 5.10
N LYS A 86 10.14 -10.17 5.62
CA LYS A 86 9.90 -10.58 7.00
C LYS A 86 10.44 -9.56 7.99
N GLN A 87 11.64 -9.02 7.72
CA GLN A 87 12.23 -7.98 8.57
C GLN A 87 11.36 -6.72 8.57
N GLU A 88 10.86 -6.29 7.41
CA GLU A 88 9.93 -5.15 7.32
C GLU A 88 8.66 -5.36 8.14
N ILE A 89 8.09 -6.57 8.12
CA ILE A 89 6.92 -6.89 8.93
C ILE A 89 7.25 -6.82 10.43
N MET A 90 8.45 -7.28 10.83
CA MET A 90 8.91 -7.20 12.21
C MET A 90 9.09 -5.75 12.68
N ASP A 91 9.65 -4.91 11.84
CA ASP A 91 9.98 -3.52 12.17
C ASP A 91 8.75 -2.61 12.09
N ASN A 92 7.89 -2.80 11.09
CA ASN A 92 6.81 -1.87 10.74
C ASN A 92 5.38 -2.46 10.88
N GLY A 93 5.26 -3.75 11.20
CA GLY A 93 4.01 -4.43 11.55
C GLY A 93 3.21 -4.95 10.37
N SER A 94 3.17 -4.28 9.23
CA SER A 94 2.45 -4.74 8.05
C SER A 94 2.96 -4.10 6.77
N ILE A 95 2.78 -4.80 5.66
CA ILE A 95 3.10 -4.29 4.34
C ILE A 95 1.88 -4.34 3.42
N TYR A 96 1.80 -3.37 2.52
CA TYR A 96 0.87 -3.43 1.39
C TYR A 96 1.43 -4.36 0.31
N ALA A 97 0.59 -5.25 -0.18
CA ALA A 97 0.89 -6.06 -1.35
C ALA A 97 -0.36 -6.26 -2.22
N ALA A 98 -0.16 -6.73 -3.45
CA ALA A 98 -1.24 -7.11 -4.32
C ALA A 98 -0.95 -8.47 -4.99
N TYR A 99 -2.01 -9.22 -5.25
CA TYR A 99 -1.94 -10.52 -5.91
C TYR A 99 -3.11 -10.73 -6.87
N SER A 100 -3.09 -11.79 -7.66
CA SER A 100 -4.19 -12.15 -8.56
C SER A 100 -5.19 -13.01 -7.83
N HIS A 101 -6.36 -12.46 -7.49
CA HIS A 101 -7.39 -13.17 -6.75
C HIS A 101 -8.38 -13.89 -7.66
N SER A 102 -8.67 -15.15 -7.34
CA SER A 102 -9.81 -15.90 -7.85
C SER A 102 -10.26 -16.92 -6.80
N PRO A 103 -11.56 -17.06 -6.51
CA PRO A 103 -12.08 -18.09 -5.60
C PRO A 103 -11.71 -19.52 -6.01
N TYR A 104 -11.34 -19.73 -7.27
CA TYR A 104 -10.91 -21.02 -7.77
C TYR A 104 -9.65 -21.54 -7.07
N TYR A 105 -8.75 -20.64 -6.62
CA TYR A 105 -7.49 -20.97 -5.97
C TYR A 105 -7.56 -21.02 -4.44
N GLU A 106 -8.71 -20.67 -3.85
CA GLU A 106 -8.94 -20.81 -2.42
C GLU A 106 -9.16 -22.27 -2.02
N ASN A 107 -8.73 -22.66 -0.81
CA ASN A 107 -9.19 -23.91 -0.21
C ASN A 107 -10.67 -23.83 0.20
N ASN A 108 -11.26 -24.93 0.63
CA ASN A 108 -12.70 -25.00 0.90
C ASN A 108 -13.16 -24.04 2.00
N ASP A 109 -12.33 -23.81 2.99
CA ASP A 109 -12.64 -22.95 4.14
C ASP A 109 -12.25 -21.49 3.90
N ARG A 110 -11.68 -21.17 2.72
CA ARG A 110 -11.19 -19.86 2.33
C ARG A 110 -10.14 -19.29 3.27
N THR A 111 -9.36 -20.16 3.86
CA THR A 111 -8.28 -19.84 4.83
C THR A 111 -6.90 -19.97 4.24
N ALA A 112 -6.77 -20.53 3.02
CA ALA A 112 -5.50 -20.68 2.32
C ALA A 112 -5.67 -20.45 0.82
N TYR A 113 -4.67 -19.83 0.20
CA TYR A 113 -4.67 -19.44 -1.21
C TYR A 113 -3.34 -19.77 -1.88
N PHE A 114 -3.41 -20.39 -3.06
CA PHE A 114 -2.25 -20.68 -3.90
C PHE A 114 -2.63 -20.68 -5.38
N CYS A 115 -1.99 -19.82 -6.16
CA CYS A 115 -2.11 -19.78 -7.61
C CYS A 115 -0.82 -20.30 -8.24
N PRO A 116 -0.83 -21.51 -8.86
CA PRO A 116 0.36 -22.11 -9.47
C PRO A 116 0.91 -21.30 -10.64
N GLN A 117 2.20 -21.48 -10.92
CA GLN A 117 2.85 -20.91 -12.10
C GLN A 117 2.15 -21.35 -13.39
N GLY A 118 2.05 -20.41 -14.35
CA GLY A 118 1.36 -20.63 -15.62
C GLY A 118 -0.17 -20.53 -15.55
N SER A 119 -0.74 -20.30 -14.36
CA SER A 119 -2.17 -20.03 -14.23
C SER A 119 -2.53 -18.66 -14.82
N PRO A 120 -3.76 -18.49 -15.36
CA PRO A 120 -4.16 -17.20 -15.90
C PRO A 120 -4.35 -16.17 -14.79
N LYS A 121 -3.93 -14.93 -15.07
CA LYS A 121 -4.23 -13.79 -14.22
C LYS A 121 -5.74 -13.57 -14.12
N SER A 122 -6.21 -13.31 -12.91
CA SER A 122 -7.58 -12.90 -12.61
C SER A 122 -7.62 -11.45 -12.13
N THR A 123 -8.53 -11.10 -11.26
CA THR A 123 -8.69 -9.75 -10.72
C THR A 123 -7.54 -9.43 -9.75
N GLY A 124 -6.91 -8.27 -9.91
CA GLY A 124 -5.95 -7.76 -8.93
C GLY A 124 -6.66 -7.44 -7.61
N HIS A 125 -6.05 -7.82 -6.49
CA HIS A 125 -6.59 -7.57 -5.18
C HIS A 125 -5.50 -7.09 -4.22
N ALA A 126 -5.76 -5.96 -3.56
CA ALA A 126 -4.87 -5.37 -2.57
C ALA A 126 -5.09 -6.02 -1.19
N ILE A 127 -4.01 -6.29 -0.50
CA ILE A 127 -3.98 -6.97 0.80
C ILE A 127 -2.96 -6.33 1.74
N ALA A 128 -3.08 -6.63 3.03
CA ALA A 128 -2.04 -6.37 4.00
C ALA A 128 -1.40 -7.68 4.47
N ILE A 129 -0.10 -7.85 4.28
CA ILE A 129 0.66 -8.96 4.85
C ILE A 129 1.09 -8.52 6.25
N VAL A 130 0.77 -9.34 7.25
CA VAL A 130 0.92 -9.00 8.68
C VAL A 130 1.76 -10.02 9.46
N GLY A 131 2.24 -11.04 8.79
CA GLY A 131 3.05 -12.09 9.39
C GLY A 131 3.37 -13.21 8.42
N TRP A 132 3.92 -14.30 8.94
CA TRP A 132 4.27 -15.49 8.18
C TRP A 132 4.39 -16.72 9.07
N ASP A 133 4.41 -17.90 8.45
CA ASP A 133 4.80 -19.17 9.07
C ASP A 133 5.59 -20.00 8.06
N ASP A 134 6.88 -20.21 8.33
CA ASP A 134 7.78 -20.98 7.46
C ASP A 134 7.44 -22.47 7.43
N ASN A 135 6.67 -22.95 8.43
CA ASN A 135 6.23 -24.33 8.55
C ASN A 135 4.77 -24.53 8.19
N TYR A 136 4.10 -23.51 7.62
CA TYR A 136 2.72 -23.66 7.18
C TYR A 136 2.63 -24.73 6.11
N SER A 137 1.97 -25.86 6.43
CA SER A 137 1.98 -27.02 5.56
C SER A 137 1.35 -26.72 4.19
N LYS A 138 2.04 -27.08 3.14
CA LYS A 138 1.54 -27.00 1.76
C LYS A 138 0.28 -27.81 1.52
N GLU A 139 0.02 -28.85 2.34
CA GLU A 139 -1.19 -29.66 2.26
C GLU A 139 -2.47 -28.90 2.67
N ASN A 140 -2.33 -27.72 3.30
CA ASN A 140 -3.47 -26.86 3.63
C ASN A 140 -4.00 -26.10 2.40
N PHE A 141 -3.21 -26.02 1.33
CA PHE A 141 -3.63 -25.38 0.09
C PHE A 141 -4.47 -26.34 -0.77
N LYS A 142 -5.27 -25.76 -1.63
CA LYS A 142 -6.02 -26.51 -2.63
C LYS A 142 -5.11 -26.96 -3.76
N ALA A 143 -5.09 -28.24 -4.05
CA ALA A 143 -4.43 -28.76 -5.23
C ALA A 143 -5.14 -28.27 -6.52
N ILE A 144 -4.46 -27.51 -7.33
CA ILE A 144 -4.97 -26.98 -8.60
C ILE A 144 -4.48 -27.88 -9.75
N ASN A 145 -5.40 -28.63 -10.34
CA ASN A 145 -5.07 -29.67 -11.33
C ASN A 145 -4.01 -30.68 -10.83
N GLY A 146 -4.03 -30.98 -9.54
CA GLY A 146 -3.07 -31.86 -8.89
C GLY A 146 -1.75 -31.20 -8.48
N VAL A 147 -1.63 -29.88 -8.66
CA VAL A 147 -0.43 -29.10 -8.29
C VAL A 147 -0.65 -28.43 -6.93
N LEU A 148 0.24 -28.69 -5.97
CA LEU A 148 0.41 -28.00 -4.70
C LEU A 148 1.68 -27.15 -4.74
N PRO A 149 1.92 -26.24 -3.77
CA PRO A 149 3.23 -25.64 -3.57
C PRO A 149 4.32 -26.73 -3.41
N GLU A 150 5.53 -26.47 -3.85
CA GLU A 150 6.65 -27.41 -3.72
C GLU A 150 7.12 -27.52 -2.25
N ASN A 151 7.10 -26.38 -1.54
CA ASN A 151 7.57 -26.26 -0.18
C ASN A 151 6.46 -25.79 0.77
N ASP A 152 6.67 -26.00 2.06
CA ASP A 152 5.89 -25.39 3.12
C ASP A 152 6.22 -23.90 3.21
N GLY A 153 5.34 -23.13 3.86
CA GLY A 153 5.52 -21.72 4.14
C GLY A 153 4.46 -20.84 3.49
N ALA A 154 4.02 -19.85 4.27
CA ALA A 154 2.99 -18.91 3.85
C ALA A 154 3.09 -17.57 4.55
N TRP A 155 2.59 -16.55 3.88
CA TRP A 155 2.31 -15.24 4.45
C TRP A 155 0.95 -15.23 5.13
N LEU A 156 0.86 -14.65 6.32
CA LEU A 156 -0.41 -14.34 6.96
C LEU A 156 -0.93 -13.01 6.41
N VAL A 157 -2.09 -13.06 5.80
CA VAL A 157 -2.73 -11.92 5.13
C VAL A 157 -3.97 -11.48 5.89
N LYS A 158 -4.09 -10.18 6.11
CA LYS A 158 -5.33 -9.54 6.53
C LYS A 158 -6.09 -9.06 5.29
N ASN A 159 -7.28 -9.60 5.08
CA ASN A 159 -8.17 -9.19 4.00
C ASN A 159 -9.07 -8.02 4.44
N SER A 160 -9.73 -7.39 3.46
CA SER A 160 -10.66 -6.26 3.66
C SER A 160 -12.14 -6.64 3.57
N TRP A 161 -12.47 -7.95 3.66
CA TRP A 161 -13.85 -8.45 3.46
C TRP A 161 -14.58 -8.79 4.77
N GLY A 162 -14.11 -8.30 5.91
CA GLY A 162 -14.67 -8.66 7.22
C GLY A 162 -14.45 -10.13 7.58
N ASP A 163 -15.28 -10.65 8.46
CA ASP A 163 -15.19 -12.01 9.02
C ASP A 163 -15.82 -13.05 8.08
N TYR A 164 -15.25 -13.21 6.88
CA TYR A 164 -15.81 -14.08 5.85
C TYR A 164 -15.38 -15.55 5.97
N ASN A 165 -14.47 -15.89 6.87
CA ASN A 165 -13.93 -17.23 7.10
C ASN A 165 -13.65 -17.50 8.58
N THR A 166 -13.19 -18.72 8.92
CA THR A 166 -12.94 -19.13 10.31
C THR A 166 -11.72 -18.46 10.95
N LEU A 167 -10.93 -17.70 10.20
CA LEU A 167 -9.79 -16.93 10.68
C LEU A 167 -10.12 -15.41 10.81
N ASN A 168 -11.39 -15.05 10.96
CA ASN A 168 -11.84 -13.67 11.14
C ASN A 168 -11.33 -12.72 10.04
N GLY A 169 -11.40 -13.20 8.79
CA GLY A 169 -10.96 -12.42 7.62
C GLY A 169 -9.47 -12.46 7.31
N TYR A 170 -8.70 -13.24 8.06
CA TYR A 170 -7.31 -13.56 7.70
C TYR A 170 -7.25 -14.80 6.83
N PHE A 171 -6.17 -14.96 6.04
CA PHE A 171 -5.89 -16.18 5.30
C PHE A 171 -4.38 -16.34 5.07
N TRP A 172 -3.97 -17.54 4.71
CA TRP A 172 -2.59 -17.87 4.39
C TRP A 172 -2.36 -17.86 2.89
N LEU A 173 -1.41 -17.09 2.43
CA LEU A 173 -1.01 -16.99 1.03
C LEU A 173 0.34 -17.67 0.85
N SER A 174 0.40 -18.68 -0.01
CA SER A 174 1.64 -19.43 -0.25
C SER A 174 2.79 -18.50 -0.66
N TYR A 175 3.99 -18.77 -0.16
CA TYR A 175 5.22 -18.13 -0.65
C TYR A 175 5.44 -18.32 -2.15
N GLU A 176 4.90 -19.41 -2.69
CA GLU A 176 5.03 -19.80 -4.10
C GLU A 176 3.86 -19.31 -4.97
N ASP A 177 3.04 -18.39 -4.47
CA ASP A 177 1.99 -17.78 -5.30
C ASP A 177 2.61 -17.07 -6.51
N SER A 178 2.11 -17.36 -7.70
CA SER A 178 2.72 -16.89 -8.95
C SER A 178 2.60 -15.41 -9.21
N TYR A 179 1.72 -14.72 -8.50
CA TYR A 179 1.45 -13.30 -8.73
C TYR A 179 1.85 -12.37 -7.60
N LEU A 180 2.01 -12.90 -6.38
CA LEU A 180 2.52 -12.11 -5.27
C LEU A 180 3.97 -11.68 -5.52
N PHE A 181 4.31 -10.42 -5.28
CA PHE A 181 5.63 -9.83 -5.58
C PHE A 181 6.13 -10.06 -7.00
N SER A 182 5.22 -10.26 -7.94
CA SER A 182 5.55 -10.43 -9.35
C SER A 182 5.61 -9.09 -10.08
N SER A 183 6.25 -9.09 -11.25
CA SER A 183 6.25 -7.91 -12.14
C SER A 183 4.85 -7.46 -12.61
N THR A 184 3.82 -8.28 -12.36
CA THR A 184 2.43 -7.96 -12.67
C THR A 184 1.81 -7.02 -11.65
N PHE A 185 2.18 -7.16 -10.38
CA PHE A 185 1.70 -6.35 -9.26
C PHE A 185 2.89 -5.69 -8.56
N LYS A 186 3.33 -4.58 -9.13
CA LYS A 186 4.40 -3.73 -8.60
C LYS A 186 3.89 -2.74 -7.55
N TYR A 187 4.85 -2.07 -6.93
CA TYR A 187 4.61 -1.05 -5.89
C TYR A 187 4.05 -1.64 -4.61
N ASN A 188 4.57 -2.81 -4.22
CA ASN A 188 4.42 -3.32 -2.87
C ASN A 188 5.24 -2.46 -1.93
N PHE A 189 4.69 -2.07 -0.79
CA PHE A 189 5.38 -1.10 0.07
C PHE A 189 5.10 -1.30 1.56
N ALA A 190 6.02 -0.79 2.38
CA ALA A 190 5.84 -0.55 3.81
C ALA A 190 5.81 0.95 4.10
N VAL A 191 5.09 1.37 5.14
CA VAL A 191 5.22 2.69 5.73
C VAL A 191 6.18 2.53 6.91
N GLU A 192 7.41 3.04 6.77
CA GLU A 192 8.47 2.86 7.76
C GLU A 192 8.41 3.90 8.88
N ASP A 193 7.91 5.09 8.57
CA ASP A 193 7.82 6.15 9.57
C ASP A 193 6.62 7.06 9.33
N VAL A 194 6.08 7.59 10.43
CA VAL A 194 4.97 8.53 10.44
C VAL A 194 5.24 9.65 11.44
N THR A 195 4.77 10.85 11.13
CA THR A 195 4.81 11.97 12.06
C THR A 195 3.41 12.42 12.43
N GLU A 196 3.26 12.92 13.65
CA GLU A 196 2.05 13.63 14.05
C GLU A 196 2.02 15.00 13.36
N ILE A 197 0.88 15.35 12.76
CA ILE A 197 0.69 16.62 12.08
C ILE A 197 0.21 17.63 13.11
N THR A 198 1.05 18.61 13.39
CA THR A 198 0.78 19.73 14.30
C THR A 198 0.94 21.06 13.56
N ASP A 199 0.57 22.17 14.20
CA ASP A 199 0.77 23.51 13.62
C ASP A 199 2.25 23.84 13.32
N ASP A 200 3.16 23.14 14.02
CA ASP A 200 4.60 23.35 13.89
C ASP A 200 5.25 22.51 12.76
N VAL A 201 4.49 21.58 12.15
CA VAL A 201 5.00 20.66 11.12
C VAL A 201 4.28 20.91 9.81
N LYS A 202 5.05 21.07 8.73
CA LYS A 202 4.51 21.31 7.40
C LYS A 202 5.18 20.46 6.34
N LEU A 203 4.39 19.74 5.57
CA LEU A 203 4.82 19.12 4.33
C LEU A 203 4.89 20.16 3.20
N MET A 204 5.98 20.19 2.48
CA MET A 204 6.13 20.94 1.24
C MET A 204 6.47 19.98 0.11
N GLN A 205 5.63 19.94 -0.89
CA GLN A 205 5.79 19.06 -2.06
C GLN A 205 5.24 19.70 -3.32
N ASN A 206 5.80 19.32 -4.47
CA ASN A 206 5.35 19.78 -5.78
C ASN A 206 4.41 18.77 -6.44
N GLU A 207 4.55 17.48 -6.10
CA GLU A 207 3.74 16.39 -6.63
C GLU A 207 2.90 15.78 -5.51
N ILE A 208 1.59 15.86 -5.68
CA ILE A 208 0.63 15.34 -4.68
C ILE A 208 0.17 13.90 -4.97
N TYR A 209 0.58 13.32 -6.09
CA TYR A 209 0.13 12.00 -6.53
C TYR A 209 1.21 10.92 -6.41
N GLY A 210 2.36 11.23 -5.81
CA GLY A 210 3.52 10.36 -5.82
C GLY A 210 4.19 10.26 -7.20
N ALA A 211 5.09 9.32 -7.36
CA ALA A 211 5.76 9.10 -8.63
C ALA A 211 4.80 8.55 -9.68
N THR A 212 4.57 9.32 -10.71
CA THR A 212 3.70 8.96 -11.84
C THR A 212 4.47 8.66 -13.10
N TYR A 213 5.78 8.92 -13.11
CA TYR A 213 6.62 8.77 -14.29
C TYR A 213 8.10 8.52 -13.94
N GLU A 214 8.73 7.58 -14.63
CA GLU A 214 10.18 7.36 -14.56
C GLU A 214 10.88 8.06 -15.73
N PHE A 215 11.96 8.80 -15.41
CA PHE A 215 12.88 9.33 -16.42
C PHE A 215 14.16 8.51 -16.40
N ASN A 216 14.45 7.81 -17.47
CA ASN A 216 15.73 7.12 -17.66
C ASN A 216 16.65 7.97 -18.57
N TYR A 217 17.75 8.46 -18.01
CA TYR A 217 18.82 9.10 -18.77
C TYR A 217 19.88 8.06 -19.11
N ILE A 218 20.02 7.76 -20.40
CA ILE A 218 20.81 6.62 -20.90
C ILE A 218 22.33 6.89 -20.90
N ASN A 219 22.80 8.13 -20.70
CA ASN A 219 24.20 8.50 -20.89
C ASN A 219 24.83 9.38 -19.80
N ASP A 220 24.19 9.58 -18.67
CA ASP A 220 24.75 10.36 -17.57
C ASP A 220 24.87 9.53 -16.29
N ASP A 221 26.03 9.60 -15.65
CA ASP A 221 26.31 8.91 -14.37
C ASP A 221 25.62 9.61 -13.19
N SER A 222 25.03 10.79 -13.38
CA SER A 222 24.30 11.52 -12.34
C SER A 222 23.22 12.41 -12.94
N VAL A 223 22.10 12.51 -12.22
CA VAL A 223 20.99 13.42 -12.53
C VAL A 223 20.72 14.30 -11.32
N THR A 224 20.63 15.61 -11.53
CA THR A 224 20.26 16.54 -10.46
C THR A 224 18.82 17.01 -10.64
N TYR A 225 18.01 16.78 -9.62
CA TYR A 225 16.64 17.30 -9.52
C TYR A 225 16.63 18.51 -8.60
N LEU A 226 15.88 19.54 -8.97
CA LEU A 226 15.72 20.75 -8.17
C LEU A 226 14.24 21.05 -7.97
N ASN A 227 13.82 21.06 -6.70
CA ASN A 227 12.54 21.61 -6.27
C ASN A 227 12.77 22.87 -5.44
N LEU A 228 12.02 23.94 -5.73
CA LEU A 228 12.07 25.18 -5.00
C LEU A 228 10.85 25.34 -4.11
N PHE A 229 11.09 25.52 -2.83
CA PHE A 229 10.06 25.77 -1.84
C PHE A 229 10.25 27.13 -1.20
N ASN A 230 9.15 27.85 -1.01
CA ASN A 230 9.13 29.09 -0.26
C ASN A 230 8.67 28.82 1.17
N PHE A 231 9.56 29.02 2.13
CA PHE A 231 9.22 28.91 3.54
C PHE A 231 8.47 30.17 3.99
N SER A 232 7.28 29.98 4.56
CA SER A 232 6.56 31.03 5.26
C SER A 232 7.24 31.35 6.60
N GLU A 233 6.98 32.51 7.14
CA GLU A 233 7.47 32.89 8.47
C GLU A 233 7.07 31.85 9.54
N GLY A 234 8.00 31.53 10.43
CA GLY A 234 7.81 30.59 11.52
C GLY A 234 8.47 29.21 11.35
N TYR A 235 8.74 28.77 10.13
CA TYR A 235 9.45 27.50 9.89
C TYR A 235 10.93 27.75 9.66
N ASN A 236 11.79 27.18 10.49
CA ASN A 236 13.23 27.46 10.52
C ASN A 236 14.12 26.22 10.51
N LYS A 237 13.54 25.04 10.40
CA LYS A 237 14.26 23.77 10.39
C LYS A 237 13.70 22.87 9.28
N LEU A 238 14.60 22.27 8.51
CA LEU A 238 14.30 21.16 7.63
C LEU A 238 14.57 19.88 8.41
N ASP A 239 13.53 19.10 8.69
CA ASP A 239 13.66 17.86 9.45
C ASP A 239 14.05 16.70 8.56
N SER A 240 13.37 16.54 7.43
CA SER A 240 13.63 15.45 6.50
C SER A 240 13.34 15.86 5.05
N VAL A 241 13.92 15.12 4.13
CA VAL A 241 13.61 15.16 2.70
C VAL A 241 13.22 13.77 2.27
N MET A 242 12.05 13.61 1.69
CA MET A 242 11.61 12.38 1.08
C MET A 242 11.69 12.49 -0.44
N PHE A 243 12.30 11.50 -1.07
CA PHE A 243 12.34 11.37 -2.52
C PHE A 243 12.20 9.90 -2.90
N GLU A 244 11.68 9.66 -4.08
CA GLU A 244 11.57 8.33 -4.63
C GLU A 244 12.75 8.02 -5.53
N THR A 245 13.28 6.80 -5.42
CA THR A 245 14.34 6.29 -6.27
C THR A 245 14.05 4.84 -6.64
N THR A 246 14.37 4.49 -7.87
CA THR A 246 14.27 3.11 -8.38
C THR A 246 15.57 2.33 -8.19
N ALA A 247 16.64 2.96 -7.71
CA ALA A 247 17.92 2.32 -7.49
C ALA A 247 18.00 1.72 -6.08
N LYS A 248 18.38 0.45 -5.97
CA LYS A 248 18.87 -0.12 -4.71
C LYS A 248 20.18 0.62 -4.35
N ASN A 249 20.29 1.10 -3.10
CA ASN A 249 21.47 1.79 -2.57
C ASN A 249 21.74 3.16 -3.21
N SER A 250 20.75 4.01 -3.30
CA SER A 250 21.00 5.45 -3.52
C SER A 250 21.40 6.07 -2.17
N ASP A 251 22.65 6.49 -2.07
CA ASP A 251 23.17 7.28 -0.94
C ASP A 251 22.53 8.68 -0.89
#